data_dc8ee1978d83575580613b6733e3b36c
#
_entry.id   dc8ee1978d83575580613b6733e3b36c
#
_cell.length_a   1.000
_cell.length_b   1.000
_cell.length_c   1.000
_cell.angle_alpha   90.00
_cell.angle_beta   90.00
_cell.angle_gamma   90.00
#
_symmetry.space_group_name_H-M   'P 1'
#
loop_
_entity.id
_entity.type
_entity.pdbx_description
1 polymer ?
#
loop_
_entity_poly.entity_id
_entity_poly.type
_entity_poly.pdbx_seq_one_letter_code
_entity_poly.pdbx_strand_id
1 'polypeptide(L)'
;MKKMITRRNFLKAAGVSAAALGLAACGGSSSSTSTAASGSAAASSTAASGADGKVYYLNFKPEQDEAWQNLAAAYTEETGVPVTVVTAASGQYETTLMSEMEKSEAPTLFQVNGPVGLANWKDYCYDLSGSPLYGELTSDSFALKDGDAVTSIAYVIETYGIIYNKELLTAAGYTQDDIKGF
;
A
#
# COMPACT_ATOMS: atom_id res chain seq x y z
N MET A 1 24.52 18.15 16.16
CA MET A 1 24.34 17.82 14.73
C MET A 1 24.31 16.31 14.58
N LYS A 2 23.12 15.71 14.47
CA LYS A 2 22.98 14.26 14.21
C LYS A 2 23.03 14.05 12.70
N LYS A 3 24.08 13.38 12.22
CA LYS A 3 24.17 12.98 10.81
C LYS A 3 23.18 11.84 10.57
N MET A 4 22.16 12.10 9.79
CA MET A 4 21.25 11.06 9.27
C MET A 4 21.99 10.20 8.26
N ILE A 5 21.94 8.88 8.45
CA ILE A 5 22.56 7.90 7.55
C ILE A 5 21.58 7.67 6.40
N THR A 6 21.93 8.12 5.20
CA THR A 6 21.14 7.87 3.99
C THR A 6 21.30 6.42 3.54
N ARG A 7 20.22 5.81 2.98
CA ARG A 7 20.20 4.43 2.44
C ARG A 7 21.41 4.09 1.57
N ARG A 8 21.94 5.04 0.83
CA ARG A 8 23.12 4.88 -0.05
C ARG A 8 24.41 4.63 0.70
N ASN A 9 24.51 5.06 1.98
CA ASN A 9 25.68 4.86 2.82
C ASN A 9 25.60 3.56 3.65
N PHE A 10 24.41 3.05 3.90
CA PHE A 10 24.21 1.78 4.59
C PHE A 10 24.62 0.58 3.72
N LEU A 11 24.28 0.60 2.43
CA LEU A 11 24.64 -0.46 1.48
C LEU A 11 26.14 -0.57 1.17
N LYS A 12 26.92 0.47 1.45
CA LYS A 12 28.38 0.44 1.29
C LYS A 12 29.15 -0.18 2.45
N ALA A 13 28.50 -0.31 3.61
CA ALA A 13 29.12 -0.85 4.82
C ALA A 13 28.88 -2.36 5.03
N ALA A 14 27.93 -2.97 4.32
CA ALA A 14 27.56 -4.38 4.48
C ALA A 14 28.25 -5.35 3.50
N GLY A 15 29.21 -4.89 2.73
CA GLY A 15 29.80 -5.59 1.57
C GLY A 15 31.13 -6.31 1.83
N VAL A 16 31.49 -6.67 3.06
CA VAL A 16 32.70 -7.50 3.29
C VAL A 16 32.45 -8.43 4.48
N SER A 17 32.00 -9.65 4.23
CA SER A 17 32.41 -10.88 4.95
C SER A 17 31.35 -11.98 4.79
N ALA A 18 31.59 -12.92 3.93
CA ALA A 18 31.34 -14.35 4.13
C ALA A 18 31.81 -15.14 2.91
N ALA A 19 33.04 -15.53 2.94
CA ALA A 19 33.52 -16.71 2.20
C ALA A 19 33.78 -17.82 3.23
N ALA A 20 33.41 -19.02 2.81
CA ALA A 20 33.92 -20.31 3.23
C ALA A 20 33.10 -21.15 4.21
N LEU A 21 33.06 -22.41 3.76
CA LEU A 21 32.83 -23.73 4.39
C LEU A 21 31.40 -24.23 4.17
N GLY A 22 31.16 -25.33 3.47
CA GLY A 22 31.94 -26.49 3.09
C GLY A 22 31.08 -27.73 3.20
N LEU A 23 30.90 -28.40 2.10
CA LEU A 23 30.63 -29.81 1.81
C LEU A 23 30.36 -30.80 2.98
N ALA A 24 29.37 -31.64 2.74
CA ALA A 24 29.29 -33.11 2.96
C ALA A 24 27.90 -33.47 3.51
N ALA A 25 27.23 -34.53 3.18
CA ALA A 25 27.40 -35.71 2.37
C ALA A 25 26.07 -36.47 2.40
N CYS A 26 25.74 -37.09 1.28
CA CYS A 26 25.09 -38.39 1.06
C CYS A 26 24.30 -39.09 2.16
N GLY A 27 23.12 -39.59 1.74
CA GLY A 27 22.85 -41.04 1.93
C GLY A 27 21.53 -41.36 2.59
N GLY A 28 20.69 -42.14 1.88
CA GLY A 28 19.79 -43.09 2.50
C GLY A 28 18.31 -43.00 2.15
N SER A 29 17.94 -43.85 1.22
CA SER A 29 16.57 -44.25 0.88
C SER A 29 15.78 -44.83 2.06
N SER A 30 14.49 -44.60 2.11
CA SER A 30 13.45 -45.66 2.04
C SER A 30 12.06 -45.08 2.39
N SER A 31 11.20 -45.25 1.46
CA SER A 31 9.74 -45.54 1.46
C SER A 31 8.95 -45.56 2.76
N SER A 32 7.84 -44.86 2.81
CA SER A 32 6.48 -45.45 2.79
C SER A 32 5.39 -44.36 2.88
N THR A 33 4.55 -44.42 1.93
CA THR A 33 3.09 -44.20 1.78
C THR A 33 2.30 -43.70 2.99
N SER A 34 1.56 -42.57 2.81
CA SER A 34 0.10 -42.53 2.77
C SER A 34 -0.44 -41.09 2.66
N THR A 35 -1.14 -40.89 1.62
CA THR A 35 -2.40 -40.18 1.34
C THR A 35 -2.91 -39.17 2.36
N ALA A 36 -3.00 -37.88 1.96
CA ALA A 36 -4.26 -37.15 1.98
C ALA A 36 -4.12 -35.89 1.08
N ALA A 37 -4.92 -35.91 0.04
CA ALA A 37 -5.08 -34.81 -0.88
C ALA A 37 -5.77 -33.63 -0.19
N SER A 38 -5.21 -32.45 -0.31
CA SER A 38 -5.95 -31.22 -0.40
C SER A 38 -5.27 -30.39 -1.48
N GLY A 39 -5.85 -30.45 -2.64
CA GLY A 39 -5.42 -29.69 -3.80
C GLY A 39 -5.72 -28.22 -3.57
N SER A 40 -4.69 -27.46 -3.28
CA SER A 40 -4.66 -26.05 -3.61
C SER A 40 -4.11 -25.99 -5.03
N ALA A 41 -4.99 -25.81 -5.98
CA ALA A 41 -4.61 -25.50 -7.35
C ALA A 41 -3.86 -24.18 -7.33
N ALA A 42 -2.54 -24.25 -7.33
CA ALA A 42 -1.71 -23.13 -7.76
C ALA A 42 -2.07 -22.92 -9.25
N ALA A 43 -2.88 -21.92 -9.52
CA ALA A 43 -3.03 -21.42 -10.86
C ALA A 43 -1.64 -20.95 -11.31
N SER A 44 -0.97 -21.77 -12.13
CA SER A 44 0.17 -21.35 -12.94
C SER A 44 -0.33 -20.28 -13.90
N SER A 45 -0.26 -19.02 -13.49
CA SER A 45 -0.35 -17.91 -14.42
C SER A 45 0.89 -17.99 -15.33
N THR A 46 0.65 -18.39 -16.58
CA THR A 46 1.61 -18.15 -17.66
C THR A 46 1.77 -16.64 -17.76
N ALA A 47 2.83 -16.11 -17.13
CA ALA A 47 3.21 -14.72 -17.30
C ALA A 47 3.43 -14.44 -18.78
N ALA A 48 2.61 -13.56 -19.33
CA ALA A 48 2.87 -12.99 -20.64
C ALA A 48 4.21 -12.25 -20.54
N SER A 49 5.21 -12.76 -21.23
CA SER A 49 6.54 -12.17 -21.31
C SER A 49 6.44 -10.83 -22.03
N GLY A 50 6.53 -9.71 -21.31
CA GLY A 50 6.54 -8.38 -21.92
C GLY A 50 6.35 -7.19 -20.99
N ALA A 51 5.90 -7.35 -19.77
CA ALA A 51 5.74 -6.24 -18.86
C ALA A 51 6.92 -6.16 -17.89
N ASP A 52 7.78 -5.16 -18.09
CA ASP A 52 8.81 -4.82 -17.12
C ASP A 52 8.15 -4.05 -15.96
N GLY A 53 8.08 -4.68 -14.80
CA GLY A 53 7.58 -4.04 -13.60
C GLY A 53 6.55 -4.88 -12.82
N LYS A 54 6.24 -4.39 -11.64
CA LYS A 54 5.23 -4.96 -10.73
C LYS A 54 4.61 -3.85 -9.92
N VAL A 55 3.38 -4.05 -9.48
CA VAL A 55 2.68 -3.15 -8.57
C VAL A 55 2.45 -3.85 -7.25
N TYR A 56 2.81 -3.19 -6.16
CA TYR A 56 2.42 -3.58 -4.81
C TYR A 56 1.59 -2.45 -4.20
N TYR A 57 0.31 -2.70 -4.01
CA TYR A 57 -0.62 -1.77 -3.38
C TYR A 57 -0.90 -2.15 -1.94
N LEU A 58 -0.61 -1.24 -1.01
CA LEU A 58 -1.05 -1.37 0.38
C LEU A 58 -2.40 -0.66 0.55
N ASN A 59 -3.46 -1.46 0.66
CA ASN A 59 -4.83 -0.98 0.78
C ASN A 59 -5.16 -0.56 2.22
N PHE A 60 -5.75 0.62 2.35
CA PHE A 60 -6.20 1.20 3.61
C PHE A 60 -7.60 0.73 4.03
N LYS A 61 -8.44 0.28 3.08
CA LYS A 61 -9.87 0.02 3.27
C LYS A 61 -10.16 -1.49 3.32
N PRO A 62 -10.24 -2.11 4.53
CA PRO A 62 -10.53 -3.53 4.63
C PRO A 62 -11.84 -3.94 3.98
N GLU A 63 -12.84 -3.07 4.01
CA GLU A 63 -14.16 -3.28 3.39
C GLU A 63 -14.10 -3.34 1.86
N GLN A 64 -13.02 -2.90 1.23
CA GLN A 64 -12.81 -2.91 -0.21
C GLN A 64 -11.80 -3.97 -0.66
N ASP A 65 -11.34 -4.84 0.24
CA ASP A 65 -10.28 -5.83 -0.07
C ASP A 65 -10.65 -6.68 -1.29
N GLU A 66 -11.83 -7.29 -1.30
CA GLU A 66 -12.28 -8.14 -2.40
C GLU A 66 -12.31 -7.39 -3.75
N ALA A 67 -12.79 -6.14 -3.74
CA ALA A 67 -12.84 -5.32 -4.93
C ALA A 67 -11.44 -5.02 -5.49
N TRP A 68 -10.49 -4.72 -4.60
CA TRP A 68 -9.10 -4.49 -4.99
C TRP A 68 -8.40 -5.75 -5.49
N GLN A 69 -8.65 -6.92 -4.87
CA GLN A 69 -8.12 -8.20 -5.35
C GLN A 69 -8.64 -8.53 -6.76
N ASN A 70 -9.94 -8.33 -6.99
CA ASN A 70 -10.56 -8.54 -8.30
C ASN A 70 -10.00 -7.58 -9.37
N LEU A 71 -9.83 -6.31 -9.03
CA LEU A 71 -9.23 -5.32 -9.93
C LEU A 71 -7.78 -5.67 -10.27
N ALA A 72 -7.00 -6.07 -9.27
CA ALA A 72 -5.61 -6.49 -9.45
C ALA A 72 -5.49 -7.70 -10.39
N ALA A 73 -6.37 -8.69 -10.23
CA ALA A 73 -6.42 -9.84 -11.08
C ALA A 73 -6.76 -9.47 -12.54
N ALA A 74 -7.81 -8.65 -12.74
CA ALA A 74 -8.22 -8.20 -14.06
C ALA A 74 -7.12 -7.38 -14.76
N TYR A 75 -6.47 -6.47 -14.03
CA TYR A 75 -5.37 -5.68 -14.58
C TYR A 75 -4.17 -6.54 -14.97
N THR A 76 -3.82 -7.52 -14.12
CA THR A 76 -2.74 -8.46 -14.42
C THR A 76 -3.06 -9.31 -15.65
N GLU A 77 -4.32 -9.77 -15.79
CA GLU A 77 -4.77 -10.52 -16.97
C GLU A 77 -4.68 -9.69 -18.26
N GLU A 78 -5.11 -8.43 -18.19
CA GLU A 78 -5.14 -7.54 -19.36
C GLU A 78 -3.75 -7.08 -19.78
N THR A 79 -2.88 -6.74 -18.82
CA THR A 79 -1.60 -6.05 -19.09
C THR A 79 -0.38 -6.94 -18.98
N GLY A 80 -0.48 -8.08 -18.29
CA GLY A 80 0.65 -8.92 -17.91
C GLY A 80 1.48 -8.36 -16.74
N VAL A 81 1.15 -7.18 -16.19
CA VAL A 81 1.82 -6.59 -15.03
C VAL A 81 1.34 -7.23 -13.74
N PRO A 82 2.19 -7.90 -12.96
CA PRO A 82 1.79 -8.47 -11.69
C PRO A 82 1.38 -7.40 -10.69
N VAL A 83 0.21 -7.56 -10.10
CA VAL A 83 -0.31 -6.67 -9.04
C VAL A 83 -0.54 -7.46 -7.76
N THR A 84 0.09 -7.04 -6.67
CA THR A 84 -0.14 -7.57 -5.33
C THR A 84 -0.90 -6.54 -4.51
N VAL A 85 -1.99 -6.95 -3.89
CA VAL A 85 -2.73 -6.13 -2.93
C VAL A 85 -2.59 -6.73 -1.54
N VAL A 86 -2.12 -5.93 -0.59
CA VAL A 86 -2.12 -6.27 0.83
C VAL A 86 -3.00 -5.27 1.55
N THR A 87 -3.96 -5.77 2.32
CA THR A 87 -4.91 -4.92 3.05
C THR A 87 -4.51 -4.84 4.51
N ALA A 88 -4.30 -3.62 5.00
CA ALA A 88 -4.04 -3.38 6.41
C ALA A 88 -5.30 -3.61 7.24
N ALA A 89 -5.13 -4.14 8.45
CA ALA A 89 -6.25 -4.26 9.40
C ALA A 89 -6.77 -2.87 9.79
N SER A 90 -8.05 -2.80 10.15
CA SER A 90 -8.69 -1.55 10.58
C SER A 90 -7.88 -0.86 11.68
N GLY A 91 -7.60 0.43 11.51
CA GLY A 91 -6.83 1.23 12.45
C GLY A 91 -5.33 0.94 12.51
N GLN A 92 -4.81 0.04 11.67
CA GLN A 92 -3.39 -0.37 11.67
C GLN A 92 -2.61 0.08 10.43
N TYR A 93 -3.21 0.90 9.59
CA TYR A 93 -2.62 1.24 8.30
C TYR A 93 -1.22 1.87 8.42
N GLU A 94 -1.07 2.92 9.23
CA GLU A 94 0.22 3.63 9.38
C GLU A 94 1.31 2.71 9.94
N THR A 95 0.97 1.86 10.92
CA THR A 95 1.92 0.89 11.49
C THR A 95 2.32 -0.15 10.45
N THR A 96 1.36 -0.63 9.67
CA THR A 96 1.59 -1.58 8.59
C THR A 96 2.45 -0.95 7.50
N LEU A 97 2.12 0.27 7.05
CA LEU A 97 2.87 0.99 6.02
C LEU A 97 4.34 1.19 6.45
N MET A 98 4.56 1.59 7.70
CA MET A 98 5.91 1.78 8.25
C MET A 98 6.72 0.47 8.16
N SER A 99 6.12 -0.65 8.57
CA SER A 99 6.75 -1.97 8.50
C SER A 99 6.99 -2.44 7.06
N GLU A 100 6.03 -2.19 6.15
CA GLU A 100 6.16 -2.60 4.75
C GLU A 100 7.22 -1.78 4.01
N MET A 101 7.36 -0.49 4.32
CA MET A 101 8.37 0.38 3.71
C MET A 101 9.82 0.03 4.09
N GLU A 102 10.03 -0.73 5.18
CA GLU A 102 11.35 -1.23 5.57
C GLU A 102 11.77 -2.50 4.81
N LYS A 103 10.83 -3.16 4.12
CA LYS A 103 11.13 -4.39 3.37
C LYS A 103 11.88 -4.09 2.07
N SER A 104 12.57 -5.12 1.57
CA SER A 104 13.21 -5.07 0.25
C SER A 104 12.19 -4.88 -0.89
N GLU A 105 10.98 -5.39 -0.70
CA GLU A 105 9.83 -5.29 -1.59
C GLU A 105 8.78 -4.38 -0.93
N ALA A 106 9.05 -3.08 -0.93
CA ALA A 106 8.15 -2.09 -0.35
C ALA A 106 6.96 -1.79 -1.28
N PRO A 107 5.82 -1.32 -0.74
CA PRO A 107 4.70 -0.85 -1.55
C PRO A 107 5.14 0.21 -2.56
N THR A 108 4.71 0.03 -3.81
CA THR A 108 4.89 1.01 -4.89
C THR A 108 3.70 1.95 -5.01
N LEU A 109 2.55 1.53 -4.47
CA LEU A 109 1.33 2.32 -4.38
C LEU A 109 0.79 2.25 -2.95
N PHE A 110 0.63 3.39 -2.31
CA PHE A 110 0.16 3.49 -0.93
C PHE A 110 -0.61 4.78 -0.68
N GLN A 111 -1.46 4.80 0.32
CA GLN A 111 -2.28 5.95 0.67
C GLN A 111 -1.53 6.89 1.64
N VAL A 112 -1.65 8.18 1.35
CA VAL A 112 -1.20 9.26 2.23
C VAL A 112 -2.42 9.98 2.80
N ASN A 113 -2.55 10.00 4.12
CA ASN A 113 -3.69 10.58 4.82
C ASN A 113 -3.56 12.10 4.97
N GLY A 114 -3.87 12.82 3.91
CA GLY A 114 -3.89 14.27 3.89
C GLY A 114 -2.55 14.94 4.21
N PRO A 115 -2.55 16.23 4.56
CA PRO A 115 -1.31 16.98 4.81
C PRO A 115 -0.48 16.43 5.98
N VAL A 116 -1.13 15.87 7.00
CA VAL A 116 -0.43 15.27 8.15
C VAL A 116 0.31 14.01 7.74
N GLY A 117 -0.34 13.13 6.96
CA GLY A 117 0.31 11.95 6.40
C GLY A 117 1.44 12.33 5.44
N LEU A 118 1.25 13.38 4.63
CA LEU A 118 2.29 13.85 3.73
C LEU A 118 3.57 14.25 4.46
N ALA A 119 3.47 14.90 5.60
CA ALA A 119 4.64 15.29 6.40
C ALA A 119 5.52 14.08 6.78
N ASN A 120 4.92 12.89 6.93
CA ASN A 120 5.64 11.66 7.26
C ASN A 120 6.18 10.92 6.02
N TRP A 121 5.46 11.00 4.89
CA TRP A 121 5.68 10.11 3.75
C TRP A 121 6.22 10.80 2.49
N LYS A 122 6.34 12.12 2.46
CA LYS A 122 6.76 12.87 1.26
C LYS A 122 8.08 12.40 0.64
N ASP A 123 9.04 11.98 1.46
CA ASP A 123 10.35 11.51 0.99
C ASP A 123 10.27 10.14 0.24
N TYR A 124 9.12 9.48 0.31
CA TYR A 124 8.82 8.23 -0.38
C TYR A 124 7.90 8.43 -1.59
N CYS A 125 7.34 9.62 -1.75
CA CYS A 125 6.43 9.93 -2.84
C CYS A 125 7.20 10.29 -4.11
N TYR A 126 6.67 9.84 -5.24
CA TYR A 126 7.13 10.25 -6.57
C TYR A 126 6.44 11.55 -6.96
N ASP A 127 7.12 12.40 -7.73
CA ASP A 127 6.50 13.60 -8.29
C ASP A 127 5.58 13.24 -9.46
N LEU A 128 4.28 13.42 -9.25
CA LEU A 128 3.21 13.13 -10.19
C LEU A 128 2.81 14.32 -11.05
N SER A 129 3.51 15.46 -10.99
CA SER A 129 3.16 16.68 -11.75
C SER A 129 3.12 16.45 -13.26
N GLY A 130 3.94 15.51 -13.76
CA GLY A 130 3.93 15.06 -15.17
C GLY A 130 3.00 13.88 -15.46
N SER A 131 2.25 13.39 -14.48
CA SER A 131 1.35 12.24 -14.67
C SER A 131 0.11 12.63 -15.48
N PRO A 132 -0.34 11.78 -16.43
CA PRO A 132 -1.63 11.97 -17.09
C PRO A 132 -2.80 12.06 -16.11
N LEU A 133 -2.74 11.31 -14.99
CA LEU A 133 -3.79 11.35 -13.95
C LEU A 133 -3.90 12.72 -13.28
N TYR A 134 -2.82 13.44 -13.11
CA TYR A 134 -2.87 14.80 -12.55
C TYR A 134 -3.62 15.75 -13.48
N GLY A 135 -3.44 15.59 -14.79
CA GLY A 135 -4.16 16.37 -15.81
C GLY A 135 -5.67 16.14 -15.86
N GLU A 136 -6.13 14.98 -15.36
CA GLU A 136 -7.56 14.62 -15.33
C GLU A 136 -8.28 15.11 -14.06
N LEU A 137 -7.56 15.67 -13.08
CA LEU A 137 -8.19 16.18 -11.87
C LEU A 137 -9.11 17.36 -12.18
N THR A 138 -10.31 17.33 -11.64
CA THR A 138 -11.30 18.41 -11.78
C THR A 138 -10.99 19.61 -10.90
N SER A 139 -10.08 19.47 -9.94
CA SER A 139 -9.59 20.53 -9.07
C SER A 139 -8.23 20.18 -8.49
N ASP A 140 -7.34 21.14 -8.40
CA ASP A 140 -6.03 21.03 -7.73
C ASP A 140 -6.15 20.68 -6.23
N SER A 141 -7.32 20.93 -5.62
CA SER A 141 -7.59 20.56 -4.22
C SER A 141 -7.61 19.05 -3.99
N PHE A 142 -7.65 18.25 -5.06
CA PHE A 142 -7.60 16.79 -4.99
C PHE A 142 -6.17 16.23 -5.09
N ALA A 143 -5.18 17.09 -5.04
CA ALA A 143 -3.77 16.71 -4.97
C ALA A 143 -3.13 17.23 -3.69
N LEU A 144 -2.16 16.47 -3.15
CA LEU A 144 -1.26 16.97 -2.14
C LEU A 144 0.06 17.37 -2.79
N LYS A 145 0.62 18.49 -2.34
CA LYS A 145 1.85 19.06 -2.89
C LYS A 145 2.90 19.27 -1.80
N ASP A 146 4.16 19.06 -2.16
CA ASP A 146 5.32 19.50 -1.38
C ASP A 146 6.11 20.49 -2.25
N GLY A 147 5.96 21.77 -1.99
CA GLY A 147 6.41 22.81 -2.92
C GLY A 147 5.68 22.73 -4.26
N ASP A 148 6.44 22.61 -5.34
CA ASP A 148 5.90 22.49 -6.70
C ASP A 148 5.58 21.03 -7.10
N ALA A 149 6.08 20.05 -6.34
CA ALA A 149 5.87 18.64 -6.64
C ALA A 149 4.47 18.17 -6.23
N VAL A 150 3.80 17.43 -7.10
CA VAL A 150 2.53 16.72 -6.82
C VAL A 150 2.87 15.36 -6.23
N THR A 151 2.68 15.20 -4.94
CA THR A 151 3.10 14.01 -4.20
C THR A 151 2.01 12.96 -4.06
N SER A 152 0.74 13.36 -4.19
CA SER A 152 -0.39 12.45 -4.10
C SER A 152 -1.59 12.98 -4.89
N ILE A 153 -2.40 12.06 -5.38
CA ILE A 153 -3.66 12.32 -6.10
C ILE A 153 -4.76 11.58 -5.35
N ALA A 154 -5.88 12.28 -5.07
CA ALA A 154 -7.02 11.67 -4.41
C ALA A 154 -7.68 10.63 -5.32
N TYR A 155 -7.85 9.40 -4.82
CA TYR A 155 -8.63 8.35 -5.48
C TYR A 155 -10.07 8.30 -4.96
N VAL A 156 -10.31 8.86 -3.76
CA VAL A 156 -11.62 8.98 -3.12
C VAL A 156 -11.66 10.24 -2.27
N ILE A 157 -12.83 10.85 -2.18
CA ILE A 157 -13.09 11.99 -1.32
C ILE A 157 -14.06 11.55 -0.24
N GLU A 158 -13.64 11.68 1.01
CA GLU A 158 -14.44 11.38 2.18
C GLU A 158 -14.75 12.66 2.96
N THR A 159 -15.93 12.70 3.55
CA THR A 159 -16.33 13.79 4.42
C THR A 159 -16.59 13.27 5.82
N TYR A 160 -16.19 14.06 6.80
CA TYR A 160 -16.46 13.79 8.20
C TYR A 160 -17.54 14.72 8.69
N GLY A 161 -18.40 14.22 9.55
CA GLY A 161 -19.47 15.02 10.13
C GLY A 161 -20.12 14.32 11.32
N ILE A 162 -20.95 15.06 12.03
CA ILE A 162 -21.73 14.54 13.15
C ILE A 162 -23.09 14.10 12.61
N ILE A 163 -23.40 12.82 12.76
CA ILE A 163 -24.73 12.28 12.48
C ILE A 163 -25.53 12.37 13.78
N TYR A 164 -26.70 13.01 13.74
CA TYR A 164 -27.55 13.18 14.90
C TYR A 164 -29.01 12.84 14.59
N ASN A 165 -29.71 12.35 15.61
CA ASN A 165 -31.16 12.14 15.52
C ASN A 165 -31.89 13.48 15.76
N LYS A 166 -32.62 13.96 14.74
CA LYS A 166 -33.30 15.27 14.79
C LYS A 166 -34.37 15.35 15.87
N GLU A 167 -35.12 14.25 16.11
CA GLU A 167 -36.20 14.20 17.10
C GLU A 167 -35.62 14.28 18.52
N LEU A 168 -34.55 13.53 18.81
CA LEU A 168 -33.86 13.57 20.09
C LEU A 168 -33.21 14.93 20.35
N LEU A 169 -32.64 15.54 19.33
CA LEU A 169 -32.05 16.87 19.43
C LEU A 169 -33.11 17.91 19.81
N THR A 170 -34.25 17.89 19.11
CA THR A 170 -35.38 18.78 19.41
C THR A 170 -35.99 18.51 20.81
N ALA A 171 -36.11 17.24 21.19
CA ALA A 171 -36.59 16.88 22.52
C ALA A 171 -35.69 17.35 23.66
N ALA A 172 -34.39 17.46 23.37
CA ALA A 172 -33.38 18.03 24.28
C ALA A 172 -33.36 19.57 24.28
N GLY A 173 -34.20 20.21 23.49
CA GLY A 173 -34.29 21.69 23.41
C GLY A 173 -33.27 22.37 22.50
N TYR A 174 -32.61 21.59 21.64
CA TYR A 174 -31.63 22.12 20.68
C TYR A 174 -32.14 22.06 19.25
N THR A 175 -31.63 22.93 18.43
CA THR A 175 -31.86 22.97 17.00
C THR A 175 -30.61 22.60 16.21
N GLN A 176 -30.76 22.42 14.89
CA GLN A 176 -29.60 22.20 14.03
C GLN A 176 -28.62 23.39 14.06
N ASP A 177 -29.11 24.61 14.26
CA ASP A 177 -28.25 25.78 14.28
C ASP A 177 -27.38 25.84 15.54
N ASP A 178 -27.82 25.25 16.63
CA ASP A 178 -27.05 25.19 17.90
C ASP A 178 -25.82 24.27 17.80
N ILE A 179 -25.79 23.35 16.82
CA ILE A 179 -24.70 22.39 16.61
C ILE A 179 -23.86 22.70 15.36
N LYS A 180 -24.19 23.77 14.63
CA LYS A 180 -23.36 24.26 13.53
C LYS A 180 -22.14 24.99 14.09
N GLY A 181 -20.96 24.53 13.75
CA GLY A 181 -19.72 25.20 14.11
C GLY A 181 -18.87 24.48 15.14
N PHE A 182 -19.13 23.20 15.36
CA PHE A 182 -18.22 22.31 16.08
C PHE A 182 -17.13 21.79 15.14
#